data_39e5de212e3a4410e5abd9d9fb859709
#
_entry.id   39e5de212e3a4410e5abd9d9fb859709
#
_cell.length_a   1.000
_cell.length_b   1.000
_cell.length_c   1.000
_cell.angle_alpha   90.00
_cell.angle_beta   90.00
_cell.angle_gamma   90.00
#
_symmetry.space_group_name_H-M   'P 1'
#
loop_
_entity.id
_entity.type
_entity.pdbx_description
1 polymer ?
#
loop_
_entity_poly.entity_id
_entity_poly.type
_entity_poly.pdbx_seq_one_letter_code
_entity_poly.pdbx_strand_id
1 'polypeptide(L)'
;HFKESDNSLLLFLEEEFNSSNKLIIVTTKHNFSTIGKMISTVTSDNQVLKDQMLIPSKADKYVKDSYLLEYKKSLTNVISMDEMKKMPKILLTSEKNHATINIFEEDRESANALLNSLAQMHEVSFEVITIIEGWLRVEIASKRYGNISNFIDSAKQLLPRKLISTANIIEYIIKVLDANNKKISFAESCTGGLLSYYFTSHNGASKILDGSLITYSNDLKDNWLAVEHDVLEEYGAVSSQVVEQMSEGVINVSHADYGLSISGIAGDTGGTELKPVGTVYIGVRTKTTHQEVHLHLHGDRNYVQQQSALYAIKMLVTIDKEIFF
;
A
#
# COMPACT_ATOMS: atom_id res chain seq x y z
N HIS A 1 18.01 4.41 28.57
CA HIS A 1 19.23 3.57 28.63
C HIS A 1 19.49 3.14 30.07
N PHE A 2 19.44 1.82 30.32
CA PHE A 2 19.82 1.24 31.62
C PHE A 2 21.14 0.53 31.49
N LYS A 3 21.97 0.62 32.53
CA LYS A 3 23.19 -0.18 32.65
C LYS A 3 22.87 -1.48 33.37
N GLU A 4 23.64 -2.55 33.15
CA GLU A 4 23.44 -3.87 33.74
C GLU A 4 23.43 -3.86 35.29
N SER A 5 24.11 -2.90 35.90
CA SER A 5 24.19 -2.70 37.35
C SER A 5 23.08 -1.81 37.91
N ASP A 6 22.06 -1.44 37.12
CA ASP A 6 21.01 -0.54 37.56
C ASP A 6 19.90 -1.30 38.27
N ASN A 7 19.85 -1.23 39.59
CA ASN A 7 18.83 -1.90 40.41
C ASN A 7 17.43 -1.34 40.17
N SER A 8 17.26 -0.22 39.47
CA SER A 8 15.97 0.36 39.11
C SER A 8 15.34 -0.31 37.91
N LEU A 9 16.07 -1.09 37.11
CA LEU A 9 15.54 -1.74 35.91
C LEU A 9 14.37 -2.69 36.21
N LEU A 10 14.43 -3.42 37.31
CA LEU A 10 13.35 -4.34 37.70
C LEU A 10 12.06 -3.57 38.02
N LEU A 11 12.16 -2.50 38.80
CA LEU A 11 11.02 -1.62 39.14
C LEU A 11 10.45 -0.97 37.89
N PHE A 12 11.33 -0.48 37.01
CA PHE A 12 10.92 0.08 35.72
C PHE A 12 10.14 -0.93 34.86
N LEU A 13 10.59 -2.18 34.78
CA LEU A 13 9.86 -3.23 34.05
C LEU A 13 8.48 -3.52 34.68
N GLU A 14 8.39 -3.51 36.01
CA GLU A 14 7.10 -3.69 36.70
C GLU A 14 6.12 -2.55 36.40
N GLU A 15 6.60 -1.29 36.41
CA GLU A 15 5.79 -0.11 36.06
C GLU A 15 5.34 -0.15 34.59
N GLU A 16 6.24 -0.45 33.66
CA GLU A 16 5.93 -0.53 32.23
C GLU A 16 4.94 -1.66 31.92
N PHE A 17 5.03 -2.82 32.54
CA PHE A 17 4.04 -3.88 32.37
C PHE A 17 2.64 -3.51 32.88
N ASN A 18 2.52 -2.54 33.76
CA ASN A 18 1.23 -2.03 34.24
C ASN A 18 0.69 -0.86 33.41
N SER A 19 1.57 -0.08 32.78
CA SER A 19 1.21 1.18 32.10
C SER A 19 1.22 1.08 30.57
N SER A 20 2.12 0.28 30.00
CA SER A 20 2.34 0.19 28.56
C SER A 20 1.59 -0.97 27.91
N ASN A 21 0.86 -0.71 26.83
CA ASN A 21 0.21 -1.75 26.02
C ASN A 21 1.23 -2.51 25.14
N LYS A 22 2.30 -1.86 24.71
CA LYS A 22 3.36 -2.44 23.87
C LYS A 22 4.72 -1.94 24.34
N LEU A 23 5.65 -2.87 24.54
CA LEU A 23 7.01 -2.60 25.00
C LEU A 23 8.02 -3.29 24.08
N ILE A 24 9.04 -2.57 23.63
CA ILE A 24 10.18 -3.15 22.92
C ILE A 24 11.41 -2.94 23.78
N ILE A 25 12.06 -4.04 24.15
CA ILE A 25 13.32 -4.05 24.89
C ILE A 25 14.41 -4.50 23.93
N VAL A 26 15.36 -3.61 23.66
CA VAL A 26 16.55 -3.94 22.87
C VAL A 26 17.74 -4.08 23.82
N THR A 27 18.43 -5.21 23.74
CA THR A 27 19.56 -5.54 24.62
C THR A 27 20.71 -6.14 23.83
N THR A 28 21.90 -6.16 24.43
CA THR A 28 23.04 -6.88 23.85
C THR A 28 22.85 -8.39 24.01
N LYS A 29 23.57 -9.18 23.21
CA LYS A 29 23.55 -10.64 23.32
C LYS A 29 23.97 -11.14 24.70
N HIS A 30 24.93 -10.43 25.34
CA HIS A 30 25.39 -10.76 26.68
C HIS A 30 24.26 -10.61 27.72
N ASN A 31 23.45 -9.57 27.62
CA ASN A 31 22.42 -9.25 28.61
C ASN A 31 21.05 -9.85 28.27
N PHE A 32 20.89 -10.54 27.14
CA PHE A 32 19.62 -11.09 26.70
C PHE A 32 19.02 -12.09 27.70
N SER A 33 19.84 -12.99 28.23
CA SER A 33 19.40 -13.95 29.25
C SER A 33 19.14 -13.30 30.60
N THR A 34 19.89 -12.27 30.97
CA THR A 34 19.70 -11.50 32.20
C THR A 34 18.38 -10.75 32.18
N ILE A 35 18.05 -10.08 31.08
CA ILE A 35 16.73 -9.45 30.86
C ILE A 35 15.62 -10.51 30.91
N GLY A 36 15.81 -11.65 30.28
CA GLY A 36 14.86 -12.78 30.35
C GLY A 36 14.63 -13.26 31.79
N LYS A 37 15.67 -13.32 32.62
CA LYS A 37 15.58 -13.67 34.04
C LYS A 37 14.81 -12.63 34.85
N MET A 38 15.07 -11.34 34.62
CA MET A 38 14.33 -10.25 35.26
C MET A 38 12.84 -10.31 34.91
N ILE A 39 12.51 -10.47 33.62
CA ILE A 39 11.15 -10.62 33.17
C ILE A 39 10.50 -11.86 33.81
N SER A 40 11.16 -13.00 33.85
CA SER A 40 10.66 -14.20 34.52
C SER A 40 10.36 -13.96 36.00
N THR A 41 11.20 -13.19 36.69
CA THR A 41 10.98 -12.80 38.08
C THR A 41 9.71 -11.96 38.24
N VAL A 42 9.54 -10.92 37.43
CA VAL A 42 8.37 -10.03 37.47
C VAL A 42 7.07 -10.79 37.11
N THR A 43 7.17 -11.73 36.17
CA THR A 43 5.98 -12.47 35.67
C THR A 43 5.71 -13.76 36.47
N SER A 44 6.47 -14.03 37.53
CA SER A 44 6.42 -15.29 38.31
C SER A 44 6.51 -16.51 37.38
N ASP A 45 7.57 -16.53 36.56
CA ASP A 45 7.84 -17.55 35.54
C ASP A 45 9.25 -18.12 35.69
N ASN A 46 9.59 -19.15 34.93
CA ASN A 46 10.92 -19.72 34.82
C ASN A 46 11.49 -19.54 33.44
N GLN A 47 12.83 -19.51 33.33
CA GLN A 47 13.48 -19.57 32.04
C GLN A 47 13.59 -21.00 31.52
N VAL A 48 13.42 -21.17 30.21
CA VAL A 48 13.61 -22.41 29.49
C VAL A 48 14.57 -22.22 28.32
N LEU A 49 15.29 -23.26 27.96
CA LEU A 49 16.18 -23.25 26.79
C LEU A 49 15.37 -23.61 25.54
N LYS A 50 15.29 -22.70 24.58
CA LYS A 50 14.69 -22.92 23.25
C LYS A 50 15.64 -22.42 22.17
N ASP A 51 16.00 -23.26 21.23
CA ASP A 51 16.90 -22.93 20.11
C ASP A 51 18.18 -22.19 20.53
N GLN A 52 18.84 -22.69 21.58
CA GLN A 52 20.05 -22.14 22.20
C GLN A 52 19.85 -20.76 22.87
N MET A 53 18.63 -20.30 23.06
CA MET A 53 18.28 -19.09 23.78
C MET A 53 17.63 -19.43 25.13
N LEU A 54 18.05 -18.75 26.18
CA LEU A 54 17.42 -18.84 27.49
C LEU A 54 16.34 -17.74 27.59
N ILE A 55 15.06 -18.13 27.51
CA ILE A 55 13.91 -17.22 27.43
C ILE A 55 12.84 -17.59 28.47
N PRO A 56 11.93 -16.68 28.87
CA PRO A 56 10.81 -17.01 29.74
C PRO A 56 9.94 -18.15 29.16
N SER A 57 9.46 -19.07 30.02
CA SER A 57 8.65 -20.20 29.56
C SER A 57 7.30 -19.75 28.98
N LYS A 58 6.79 -18.62 29.45
CA LYS A 58 5.55 -17.97 28.97
C LYS A 58 5.71 -17.19 27.67
N ALA A 59 6.89 -17.24 27.00
CA ALA A 59 7.06 -16.60 25.71
C ALA A 59 6.11 -17.23 24.66
N ASP A 60 5.21 -16.42 24.09
CA ASP A 60 4.19 -16.82 23.13
C ASP A 60 4.79 -17.17 21.75
N LYS A 61 5.81 -16.40 21.35
CA LYS A 61 6.53 -16.58 20.07
C LYS A 61 8.00 -16.27 20.27
N TYR A 62 8.84 -16.96 19.49
CA TYR A 62 10.26 -16.66 19.45
C TYR A 62 10.83 -16.96 18.06
N VAL A 63 11.87 -16.25 17.74
CA VAL A 63 12.78 -16.48 16.61
C VAL A 63 14.20 -16.24 17.10
N LYS A 64 15.22 -16.57 16.30
CA LYS A 64 16.61 -16.31 16.67
C LYS A 64 16.78 -14.85 17.12
N ASP A 65 17.34 -14.68 18.32
CA ASP A 65 17.66 -13.39 18.95
C ASP A 65 16.43 -12.48 19.24
N SER A 66 15.21 -13.05 19.29
CA SER A 66 14.00 -12.29 19.64
C SER A 66 12.91 -13.18 20.21
N TYR A 67 12.20 -12.72 21.25
CA TYR A 67 10.99 -13.36 21.76
C TYR A 67 9.90 -12.35 22.12
N LEU A 68 8.66 -12.80 22.09
CA LEU A 68 7.44 -12.06 22.44
C LEU A 68 6.79 -12.71 23.64
N LEU A 69 6.33 -11.90 24.58
CA LEU A 69 5.65 -12.29 25.79
C LEU A 69 4.47 -11.36 26.04
N GLU A 70 3.30 -11.92 26.37
CA GLU A 70 2.18 -11.15 26.89
C GLU A 70 2.10 -11.31 28.41
N TYR A 71 2.09 -10.19 29.13
CA TYR A 71 1.89 -10.18 30.59
C TYR A 71 0.99 -9.02 30.99
N LYS A 72 -0.08 -9.31 31.76
CA LYS A 72 -1.16 -8.37 32.08
C LYS A 72 -1.74 -7.77 30.78
N LYS A 73 -1.52 -6.48 30.54
CA LYS A 73 -1.98 -5.78 29.31
C LYS A 73 -0.84 -5.45 28.37
N SER A 74 0.40 -5.77 28.73
CA SER A 74 1.59 -5.42 27.96
C SER A 74 2.04 -6.56 27.07
N LEU A 75 2.15 -6.29 25.78
CA LEU A 75 2.78 -7.16 24.81
C LEU A 75 4.23 -6.73 24.64
N THR A 76 5.16 -7.52 25.16
CA THR A 76 6.57 -7.18 25.26
C THR A 76 7.42 -8.00 24.30
N ASN A 77 8.15 -7.34 23.41
CA ASN A 77 9.15 -7.97 22.55
C ASN A 77 10.56 -7.65 23.04
N VAL A 78 11.31 -8.67 23.37
CA VAL A 78 12.74 -8.56 23.72
C VAL A 78 13.56 -8.96 22.52
N ILE A 79 14.52 -8.11 22.15
CA ILE A 79 15.36 -8.28 20.97
C ILE A 79 16.83 -8.19 21.41
N SER A 80 17.61 -9.21 21.04
CA SER A 80 19.06 -9.21 21.20
C SER A 80 19.71 -8.64 19.95
N MET A 81 20.48 -7.57 20.09
CA MET A 81 21.17 -6.93 18.98
C MET A 81 22.60 -6.59 19.37
N ASP A 82 23.55 -7.11 18.61
CA ASP A 82 24.95 -6.69 18.68
C ASP A 82 25.16 -5.49 17.76
N GLU A 83 26.08 -4.61 18.14
CA GLU A 83 26.51 -3.49 17.30
C GLU A 83 26.91 -4.00 15.90
N MET A 84 26.41 -3.35 14.85
CA MET A 84 26.71 -3.62 13.44
C MET A 84 26.05 -4.86 12.81
N LYS A 85 25.07 -5.52 13.43
CA LYS A 85 24.30 -6.60 12.80
C LYS A 85 22.89 -6.16 12.38
N LYS A 86 22.34 -6.89 11.42
CA LYS A 86 20.95 -6.69 10.99
C LYS A 86 20.02 -6.94 12.18
N MET A 87 19.09 -6.00 12.41
CA MET A 87 18.08 -6.12 13.46
C MET A 87 17.29 -7.43 13.32
N PRO A 88 17.15 -8.23 14.40
CA PRO A 88 16.29 -9.41 14.40
C PRO A 88 14.82 -9.04 14.12
N LYS A 89 14.01 -10.05 13.79
CA LYS A 89 12.59 -9.83 13.51
C LYS A 89 11.88 -9.25 14.74
N ILE A 90 11.20 -8.11 14.56
CA ILE A 90 10.31 -7.53 15.56
C ILE A 90 9.02 -8.35 15.58
N LEU A 91 8.74 -9.02 16.70
CA LEU A 91 7.59 -9.92 16.87
C LEU A 91 6.32 -9.19 17.35
N LEU A 92 6.46 -7.95 17.85
CA LEU A 92 5.33 -7.06 18.21
C LEU A 92 4.45 -6.69 17.03
N THR A 93 4.98 -6.73 15.82
CA THR A 93 4.19 -6.64 14.60
C THR A 93 3.55 -7.98 14.33
N SER A 94 2.55 -8.34 15.13
CA SER A 94 1.68 -9.45 14.73
C SER A 94 0.86 -8.95 13.54
N GLU A 95 1.17 -9.46 12.37
CA GLU A 95 0.36 -9.30 11.14
C GLU A 95 -1.10 -9.73 11.35
N LYS A 96 -1.41 -10.33 12.50
CA LYS A 96 -2.73 -10.89 12.83
C LYS A 96 -3.73 -9.89 13.45
N ASN A 97 -3.28 -8.75 13.95
CA ASN A 97 -4.17 -7.80 14.64
C ASN A 97 -4.59 -6.60 13.79
N HIS A 98 -4.00 -6.44 12.61
CA HIS A 98 -4.34 -5.39 11.66
C HIS A 98 -4.25 -5.93 10.23
N ALA A 99 -5.15 -5.49 9.39
CA ALA A 99 -5.10 -5.71 7.95
C ALA A 99 -5.62 -4.49 7.22
N THR A 100 -5.25 -4.39 5.97
CA THR A 100 -5.74 -3.37 5.05
C THR A 100 -6.38 -4.04 3.85
N ILE A 101 -7.55 -3.58 3.46
CA ILE A 101 -8.17 -3.93 2.19
C ILE A 101 -8.42 -2.68 1.37
N ASN A 102 -8.40 -2.83 0.06
CA ASN A 102 -8.80 -1.80 -0.89
C ASN A 102 -10.08 -2.25 -1.57
N ILE A 103 -11.07 -1.35 -1.63
CA ILE A 103 -12.38 -1.59 -2.27
C ILE A 103 -12.50 -0.63 -3.43
N PHE A 104 -12.85 -1.16 -4.60
CA PHE A 104 -13.00 -0.42 -5.83
C PHE A 104 -14.46 -0.37 -6.26
N GLU A 105 -14.85 0.70 -6.97
CA GLU A 105 -16.20 0.91 -7.52
C GLU A 105 -17.30 0.87 -6.44
N GLU A 106 -16.98 1.40 -5.25
CA GLU A 106 -17.93 1.59 -4.17
C GLU A 106 -17.78 2.99 -3.56
N ASP A 107 -18.85 3.51 -3.00
CA ASP A 107 -18.84 4.70 -2.17
C ASP A 107 -18.66 4.35 -0.68
N ARG A 108 -18.31 5.37 0.11
CA ARG A 108 -18.01 5.20 1.53
C ARG A 108 -19.21 4.76 2.37
N GLU A 109 -20.40 5.22 2.03
CA GLU A 109 -21.63 4.91 2.79
C GLU A 109 -22.04 3.46 2.56
N SER A 110 -22.06 3.02 1.31
CA SER A 110 -22.32 1.63 0.91
C SER A 110 -21.30 0.68 1.52
N ALA A 111 -20.01 0.99 1.46
CA ALA A 111 -18.96 0.18 2.07
C ALA A 111 -19.14 0.06 3.59
N ASN A 112 -19.42 1.17 4.29
CA ASN A 112 -19.70 1.13 5.73
C ASN A 112 -20.92 0.28 6.07
N ALA A 113 -22.01 0.42 5.33
CA ALA A 113 -23.23 -0.36 5.56
C ALA A 113 -22.97 -1.88 5.40
N LEU A 114 -22.27 -2.28 4.34
CA LEU A 114 -21.93 -3.68 4.06
C LEU A 114 -20.99 -4.27 5.13
N LEU A 115 -19.97 -3.51 5.55
CA LEU A 115 -18.93 -4.01 6.44
C LEU A 115 -19.36 -4.01 7.92
N ASN A 116 -20.29 -3.15 8.35
CA ASN A 116 -20.69 -3.04 9.76
C ASN A 116 -21.21 -4.36 10.35
N SER A 117 -22.08 -5.06 9.64
CA SER A 117 -22.64 -6.34 10.08
C SER A 117 -21.56 -7.41 10.20
N LEU A 118 -20.64 -7.46 9.24
CA LEU A 118 -19.50 -8.38 9.25
C LEU A 118 -18.54 -8.05 10.39
N ALA A 119 -18.29 -6.77 10.65
CA ALA A 119 -17.40 -6.34 11.72
C ALA A 119 -17.90 -6.76 13.10
N GLN A 120 -19.21 -6.72 13.33
CA GLN A 120 -19.84 -7.24 14.54
C GLN A 120 -19.71 -8.76 14.65
N MET A 121 -20.00 -9.49 13.56
CA MET A 121 -19.94 -10.94 13.50
C MET A 121 -18.52 -11.48 13.78
N HIS A 122 -17.50 -10.83 13.24
CA HIS A 122 -16.11 -11.27 13.33
C HIS A 122 -15.30 -10.56 14.43
N GLU A 123 -15.93 -9.74 15.26
CA GLU A 123 -15.32 -9.00 16.37
C GLU A 123 -14.11 -8.16 15.94
N VAL A 124 -14.24 -7.46 14.82
CA VAL A 124 -13.23 -6.51 14.32
C VAL A 124 -13.75 -5.08 14.43
N SER A 125 -12.84 -4.11 14.40
CA SER A 125 -13.13 -2.70 14.13
C SER A 125 -12.51 -2.33 12.79
N PHE A 126 -13.09 -1.36 12.11
CA PHE A 126 -12.56 -0.88 10.85
C PHE A 126 -12.76 0.62 10.69
N GLU A 127 -11.95 1.22 9.82
CA GLU A 127 -12.07 2.60 9.39
C GLU A 127 -12.01 2.66 7.87
N VAL A 128 -12.96 3.36 7.24
CA VAL A 128 -13.01 3.55 5.79
C VAL A 128 -12.43 4.92 5.43
N ILE A 129 -11.41 4.91 4.60
CA ILE A 129 -10.69 6.09 4.09
C ILE A 129 -10.93 6.18 2.58
N THR A 130 -11.47 7.28 2.11
CA THR A 130 -11.59 7.53 0.66
C THR A 130 -10.23 7.98 0.12
N ILE A 131 -9.66 7.22 -0.80
CA ILE A 131 -8.43 7.57 -1.51
C ILE A 131 -8.75 8.52 -2.66
N ILE A 132 -9.64 8.09 -3.53
CA ILE A 132 -10.30 8.87 -4.60
C ILE A 132 -11.73 8.35 -4.73
N GLU A 133 -12.55 9.02 -5.51
CA GLU A 133 -13.90 8.52 -5.81
C GLU A 133 -13.87 7.10 -6.43
N GLY A 134 -14.61 6.19 -5.81
CA GLY A 134 -14.66 4.78 -6.21
C GLY A 134 -13.38 3.99 -5.93
N TRP A 135 -12.52 4.46 -5.02
CA TRP A 135 -11.45 3.67 -4.41
C TRP A 135 -11.34 4.01 -2.91
N LEU A 136 -11.65 3.03 -2.10
CA LEU A 136 -11.62 3.11 -0.65
C LEU A 136 -10.50 2.23 -0.10
N ARG A 137 -9.87 2.70 0.94
CA ARG A 137 -8.95 1.93 1.78
C ARG A 137 -9.62 1.67 3.11
N VAL A 138 -9.61 0.44 3.57
CA VAL A 138 -10.20 0.05 4.86
C VAL A 138 -9.10 -0.51 5.75
N GLU A 139 -8.86 0.16 6.86
CA GLU A 139 -7.98 -0.31 7.92
C GLU A 139 -8.78 -1.13 8.91
N ILE A 140 -8.35 -2.36 9.18
CA ILE A 140 -9.06 -3.33 10.00
C ILE A 140 -8.21 -3.66 11.21
N ALA A 141 -8.81 -3.65 12.40
CA ALA A 141 -8.15 -4.07 13.63
C ALA A 141 -8.98 -5.13 14.34
N SER A 142 -8.33 -6.20 14.80
CA SER A 142 -8.96 -7.26 15.60
C SER A 142 -9.27 -6.75 17.00
N LYS A 143 -10.47 -7.04 17.50
CA LYS A 143 -10.78 -7.02 18.94
C LYS A 143 -10.22 -8.27 19.61
N ARG A 144 -10.40 -8.41 20.93
CA ARG A 144 -9.77 -9.47 21.74
C ARG A 144 -9.90 -10.90 21.17
N TYR A 145 -11.02 -11.23 20.54
CA TYR A 145 -11.31 -12.54 19.93
C TYR A 145 -11.61 -12.43 18.43
N GLY A 146 -11.32 -11.27 17.84
CA GLY A 146 -11.68 -10.99 16.45
C GLY A 146 -10.88 -11.80 15.44
N ASN A 147 -11.56 -12.19 14.36
CA ASN A 147 -10.97 -12.94 13.25
C ASN A 147 -10.97 -12.11 11.97
N ILE A 148 -9.84 -11.45 11.70
CA ILE A 148 -9.66 -10.62 10.51
C ILE A 148 -9.73 -11.44 9.22
N SER A 149 -9.20 -12.67 9.20
CA SER A 149 -9.22 -13.50 7.99
C SER A 149 -10.66 -13.81 7.57
N ASN A 150 -11.48 -14.29 8.52
CA ASN A 150 -12.88 -14.59 8.24
C ASN A 150 -13.68 -13.33 7.85
N PHE A 151 -13.36 -12.17 8.44
CA PHE A 151 -13.95 -10.90 8.05
C PHE A 151 -13.64 -10.56 6.58
N ILE A 152 -12.36 -10.67 6.18
CA ILE A 152 -11.93 -10.39 4.81
C ILE A 152 -12.56 -11.38 3.83
N ASP A 153 -12.63 -12.67 4.17
CA ASP A 153 -13.23 -13.68 3.30
C ASP A 153 -14.74 -13.45 3.11
N SER A 154 -15.44 -13.06 4.19
CA SER A 154 -16.85 -12.67 4.11
C SER A 154 -17.05 -11.38 3.30
N ALA A 155 -16.17 -10.39 3.48
CA ALA A 155 -16.21 -9.15 2.71
C ALA A 155 -15.96 -9.40 1.21
N LYS A 156 -15.06 -10.31 0.84
CA LYS A 156 -14.84 -10.72 -0.56
C LYS A 156 -16.08 -11.35 -1.20
N GLN A 157 -16.84 -12.12 -0.42
CA GLN A 157 -18.10 -12.71 -0.93
C GLN A 157 -19.17 -11.65 -1.20
N LEU A 158 -19.23 -10.58 -0.38
CA LEU A 158 -20.17 -9.47 -0.59
C LEU A 158 -19.71 -8.49 -1.69
N LEU A 159 -18.41 -8.39 -1.93
CA LEU A 159 -17.78 -7.47 -2.86
C LEU A 159 -16.94 -8.24 -3.91
N PRO A 160 -17.59 -9.13 -4.70
CA PRO A 160 -16.88 -9.96 -5.67
C PRO A 160 -16.23 -9.08 -6.75
N ARG A 161 -14.95 -9.32 -7.02
CA ARG A 161 -14.16 -8.56 -8.00
C ARG A 161 -14.11 -7.04 -7.74
N LYS A 162 -14.17 -6.65 -6.46
CA LYS A 162 -14.05 -5.27 -6.01
C LYS A 162 -13.10 -5.09 -4.83
N LEU A 163 -12.64 -6.19 -4.19
CA LEU A 163 -11.84 -6.14 -2.97
C LEU A 163 -10.47 -6.80 -3.15
N ILE A 164 -9.42 -6.02 -2.86
CA ILE A 164 -8.03 -6.48 -2.83
C ILE A 164 -7.49 -6.35 -1.40
N SER A 165 -6.98 -7.47 -0.85
CA SER A 165 -6.39 -7.49 0.49
C SER A 165 -4.90 -7.20 0.41
N THR A 166 -4.53 -5.94 0.56
CA THR A 166 -3.15 -5.47 0.58
C THR A 166 -3.02 -4.12 1.27
N ALA A 167 -1.90 -3.91 1.97
CA ALA A 167 -1.54 -2.60 2.51
C ALA A 167 -0.92 -1.68 1.44
N ASN A 168 -0.34 -2.25 0.37
CA ASN A 168 0.30 -1.50 -0.70
C ASN A 168 -0.20 -1.99 -2.05
N ILE A 169 -1.01 -1.18 -2.71
CA ILE A 169 -1.62 -1.51 -3.99
C ILE A 169 -0.58 -1.61 -5.12
N ILE A 170 0.47 -0.79 -5.10
CA ILE A 170 1.51 -0.83 -6.14
C ILE A 170 2.31 -2.14 -6.06
N GLU A 171 2.73 -2.54 -4.86
CA GLU A 171 3.39 -3.83 -4.67
C GLU A 171 2.50 -5.01 -5.08
N TYR A 172 1.20 -4.91 -4.83
CA TYR A 172 0.24 -5.91 -5.27
C TYR A 172 0.18 -5.99 -6.79
N ILE A 173 0.02 -4.85 -7.48
CA ILE A 173 -0.01 -4.78 -8.95
C ILE A 173 1.28 -5.36 -9.54
N ILE A 174 2.45 -4.99 -9.00
CA ILE A 174 3.73 -5.53 -9.46
C ILE A 174 3.75 -7.07 -9.35
N LYS A 175 3.33 -7.61 -8.22
CA LYS A 175 3.29 -9.07 -8.01
C LYS A 175 2.32 -9.77 -8.95
N VAL A 176 1.14 -9.19 -9.17
CA VAL A 176 0.12 -9.77 -10.06
C VAL A 176 0.60 -9.77 -11.49
N LEU A 177 1.14 -8.65 -11.98
CA LEU A 177 1.65 -8.55 -13.35
C LEU A 177 2.86 -9.47 -13.57
N ASP A 178 3.82 -9.53 -12.64
CA ASP A 178 4.97 -10.44 -12.70
C ASP A 178 4.52 -11.90 -12.74
N ALA A 179 3.57 -12.31 -11.89
CA ALA A 179 3.04 -13.67 -11.84
C ALA A 179 2.30 -14.08 -13.13
N ASN A 180 1.72 -13.13 -13.86
CA ASN A 180 1.00 -13.35 -15.11
C ASN A 180 1.87 -13.06 -16.36
N ASN A 181 3.17 -12.77 -16.19
CA ASN A 181 4.09 -12.37 -17.26
C ASN A 181 3.55 -11.19 -18.09
N LYS A 182 2.94 -10.20 -17.40
CA LYS A 182 2.36 -9.02 -18.01
C LYS A 182 3.25 -7.80 -17.81
N LYS A 183 3.27 -6.95 -18.83
CA LYS A 183 4.04 -5.71 -18.88
C LYS A 183 3.13 -4.50 -18.95
N ILE A 184 3.63 -3.40 -18.40
CA ILE A 184 2.94 -2.11 -18.39
C ILE A 184 3.87 -1.00 -18.87
N SER A 185 3.32 -0.01 -19.55
CA SER A 185 4.05 1.20 -19.96
C SER A 185 3.17 2.43 -19.83
N PHE A 186 3.80 3.59 -19.68
CA PHE A 186 3.11 4.84 -19.39
C PHE A 186 3.43 5.92 -20.41
N ALA A 187 2.41 6.71 -20.78
CA ALA A 187 2.52 7.94 -21.54
C ALA A 187 2.05 9.11 -20.66
N GLU A 188 2.99 9.87 -20.12
CA GLU A 188 2.70 10.92 -19.17
C GLU A 188 2.89 12.32 -19.80
N SER A 189 1.95 13.22 -19.51
CA SER A 189 2.08 14.64 -19.85
C SER A 189 2.11 15.48 -18.56
N CYS A 190 0.97 15.92 -18.06
CA CYS A 190 0.91 16.80 -16.89
C CYS A 190 1.45 16.21 -15.59
N THR A 191 1.52 14.88 -15.44
CA THR A 191 2.07 14.18 -14.28
C THR A 191 3.60 14.14 -14.27
N GLY A 192 4.26 14.34 -15.41
CA GLY A 192 5.71 14.58 -15.50
C GLY A 192 6.59 13.44 -14.96
N GLY A 193 6.13 12.19 -14.98
CA GLY A 193 6.84 11.01 -14.47
C GLY A 193 6.37 10.54 -13.10
N LEU A 194 5.34 11.15 -12.52
CA LEU A 194 4.85 10.78 -11.19
C LEU A 194 4.24 9.37 -11.16
N LEU A 195 3.49 8.98 -12.20
CA LEU A 195 2.96 7.63 -12.30
C LEU A 195 4.10 6.60 -12.38
N SER A 196 5.11 6.86 -13.19
CA SER A 196 6.33 6.04 -13.25
C SER A 196 7.03 5.94 -11.91
N TYR A 197 7.15 7.05 -11.19
CA TYR A 197 7.77 7.09 -9.87
C TYR A 197 7.02 6.21 -8.86
N TYR A 198 5.70 6.20 -8.87
CA TYR A 198 4.92 5.33 -7.99
C TYR A 198 5.29 3.86 -8.17
N PHE A 199 5.54 3.40 -9.38
CA PHE A 199 5.97 2.02 -9.61
C PHE A 199 7.46 1.81 -9.34
N THR A 200 8.33 2.69 -9.85
CA THR A 200 9.79 2.54 -9.75
C THR A 200 10.33 2.71 -8.32
N SER A 201 9.57 3.35 -7.43
CA SER A 201 9.91 3.43 -6.01
C SER A 201 9.74 2.09 -5.26
N HIS A 202 9.21 1.04 -5.90
CA HIS A 202 8.99 -0.27 -5.32
C HIS A 202 9.89 -1.35 -5.95
N ASN A 203 10.30 -2.31 -5.12
CA ASN A 203 11.08 -3.45 -5.57
C ASN A 203 10.27 -4.32 -6.54
N GLY A 204 10.91 -4.76 -7.62
CA GLY A 204 10.29 -5.61 -8.63
C GLY A 204 9.65 -4.84 -9.80
N ALA A 205 9.60 -3.50 -9.76
CA ALA A 205 9.07 -2.68 -10.86
C ALA A 205 9.72 -3.01 -12.21
N SER A 206 11.04 -3.26 -12.25
CA SER A 206 11.77 -3.62 -13.48
C SER A 206 11.32 -4.92 -14.15
N LYS A 207 10.55 -5.75 -13.42
CA LYS A 207 10.00 -6.98 -13.99
C LYS A 207 8.76 -6.74 -14.83
N ILE A 208 8.04 -5.65 -14.56
CA ILE A 208 6.73 -5.38 -15.18
C ILE A 208 6.68 -4.07 -15.96
N LEU A 209 7.50 -3.10 -15.61
CA LEU A 209 7.54 -1.80 -16.26
C LEU A 209 8.59 -1.82 -17.38
N ASP A 210 8.13 -1.75 -18.64
CA ASP A 210 9.02 -1.68 -19.79
C ASP A 210 9.51 -0.25 -20.06
N GLY A 211 8.70 0.76 -19.75
CA GLY A 211 9.11 2.14 -19.89
C GLY A 211 7.99 3.14 -19.61
N SER A 212 8.39 4.41 -19.62
CA SER A 212 7.49 5.54 -19.57
C SER A 212 8.00 6.66 -20.46
N LEU A 213 7.12 7.20 -21.28
CA LEU A 213 7.39 8.33 -22.14
C LEU A 213 6.74 9.59 -21.58
N ILE A 214 7.55 10.58 -21.19
CA ILE A 214 7.06 11.89 -20.76
C ILE A 214 6.96 12.78 -21.98
N THR A 215 5.79 12.79 -22.62
CA THR A 215 5.50 13.54 -23.82
C THR A 215 4.82 14.87 -23.48
N TYR A 216 5.61 15.82 -22.94
CA TYR A 216 5.09 17.05 -22.38
C TYR A 216 4.63 18.04 -23.46
N SER A 217 5.32 18.09 -24.62
CA SER A 217 4.93 18.89 -25.77
C SER A 217 4.06 18.13 -26.77
N ASN A 218 3.36 18.85 -27.65
CA ASN A 218 2.61 18.25 -28.75
C ASN A 218 3.52 17.53 -29.73
N ASP A 219 4.68 18.13 -30.04
CA ASP A 219 5.67 17.51 -30.93
C ASP A 219 6.13 16.13 -30.42
N LEU A 220 6.31 15.97 -29.12
CA LEU A 220 6.67 14.66 -28.55
C LEU A 220 5.51 13.67 -28.54
N LYS A 221 4.27 14.13 -28.40
CA LYS A 221 3.09 13.26 -28.54
C LYS A 221 2.99 12.69 -29.95
N ASP A 222 3.17 13.54 -30.95
CA ASP A 222 3.21 13.14 -32.35
C ASP A 222 4.43 12.23 -32.64
N ASN A 223 5.65 12.72 -32.43
CA ASN A 223 6.86 12.02 -32.85
C ASN A 223 7.14 10.71 -32.10
N TRP A 224 6.78 10.60 -30.80
CA TRP A 224 7.12 9.44 -29.97
C TRP A 224 5.96 8.47 -29.79
N LEU A 225 4.73 8.97 -29.81
CA LEU A 225 3.53 8.17 -29.57
C LEU A 225 2.63 8.07 -30.81
N ALA A 226 3.03 8.70 -31.92
CA ALA A 226 2.24 8.77 -33.16
C ALA A 226 0.81 9.29 -32.94
N VAL A 227 0.66 10.26 -32.02
CA VAL A 227 -0.61 11.00 -31.88
C VAL A 227 -0.76 11.87 -33.13
N GLU A 228 -1.86 11.70 -33.84
CA GLU A 228 -2.11 12.37 -35.10
C GLU A 228 -2.12 13.91 -34.94
N HIS A 229 -1.42 14.62 -35.81
CA HIS A 229 -1.32 16.07 -35.77
C HIS A 229 -2.70 16.74 -35.87
N ASP A 230 -3.55 16.24 -36.75
CA ASP A 230 -4.92 16.76 -36.96
C ASP A 230 -5.75 16.60 -35.67
N VAL A 231 -5.59 15.50 -34.91
CA VAL A 231 -6.24 15.28 -33.63
C VAL A 231 -5.76 16.26 -32.58
N LEU A 232 -4.46 16.55 -32.55
CA LEU A 232 -3.89 17.59 -31.66
C LEU A 232 -4.39 18.99 -31.98
N GLU A 233 -4.57 19.33 -33.25
CA GLU A 233 -5.08 20.63 -33.69
C GLU A 233 -6.60 20.76 -33.41
N GLU A 234 -7.39 19.76 -33.75
CA GLU A 234 -8.85 19.79 -33.63
C GLU A 234 -9.33 19.69 -32.16
N TYR A 235 -8.77 18.76 -31.40
CA TYR A 235 -9.24 18.46 -30.02
C TYR A 235 -8.33 19.03 -28.93
N GLY A 236 -7.10 19.47 -29.29
CA GLY A 236 -6.09 19.92 -28.34
C GLY A 236 -5.48 18.78 -27.52
N ALA A 237 -4.30 19.04 -26.97
CA ALA A 237 -3.52 18.03 -26.22
C ALA A 237 -4.24 17.40 -25.02
N VAL A 238 -5.21 18.10 -24.44
CA VAL A 238 -5.99 17.66 -23.29
C VAL A 238 -7.38 17.26 -23.79
N SER A 239 -7.50 16.02 -24.23
CA SER A 239 -8.75 15.46 -24.78
C SER A 239 -8.78 13.93 -24.69
N SER A 240 -9.95 13.38 -24.85
CA SER A 240 -10.24 11.94 -24.92
C SER A 240 -9.47 11.28 -26.07
N GLN A 241 -9.54 11.86 -27.25
CA GLN A 241 -8.89 11.36 -28.45
C GLN A 241 -7.36 11.29 -28.30
N VAL A 242 -6.77 12.31 -27.67
CA VAL A 242 -5.32 12.34 -27.45
C VAL A 242 -4.87 11.29 -26.43
N VAL A 243 -5.57 11.10 -25.31
CA VAL A 243 -5.17 10.06 -24.34
C VAL A 243 -5.42 8.66 -24.88
N GLU A 244 -6.41 8.46 -25.72
CA GLU A 244 -6.62 7.20 -26.44
C GLU A 244 -5.40 6.88 -27.30
N GLN A 245 -4.99 7.80 -28.20
CA GLN A 245 -3.83 7.61 -29.06
C GLN A 245 -2.52 7.52 -28.27
N MET A 246 -2.36 8.29 -27.17
CA MET A 246 -1.20 8.18 -26.28
C MET A 246 -1.08 6.77 -25.65
N SER A 247 -2.20 6.19 -25.18
CA SER A 247 -2.21 4.83 -24.60
C SER A 247 -1.92 3.75 -25.63
N GLU A 248 -2.37 3.93 -26.87
CA GLU A 248 -2.05 3.06 -27.99
C GLU A 248 -0.58 3.19 -28.40
N GLY A 249 -0.11 4.41 -28.57
CA GLY A 249 1.27 4.71 -28.95
C GLY A 249 2.28 4.13 -27.98
N VAL A 250 2.04 4.23 -26.68
CA VAL A 250 2.98 3.67 -25.69
C VAL A 250 3.03 2.14 -25.73
N ILE A 251 1.90 1.45 -26.01
CA ILE A 251 1.89 0.00 -26.24
C ILE A 251 2.65 -0.36 -27.52
N ASN A 252 2.43 0.38 -28.60
CA ASN A 252 3.11 0.11 -29.88
C ASN A 252 4.63 0.26 -29.76
N VAL A 253 5.12 1.23 -28.98
CA VAL A 253 6.56 1.45 -28.76
C VAL A 253 7.17 0.40 -27.84
N SER A 254 6.48 0.03 -26.76
CA SER A 254 7.01 -0.85 -25.70
C SER A 254 6.64 -2.30 -25.87
N HIS A 255 5.62 -2.61 -26.68
CA HIS A 255 4.99 -3.93 -26.76
C HIS A 255 4.39 -4.45 -25.45
N ALA A 256 4.13 -3.55 -24.49
CA ALA A 256 3.50 -3.87 -23.21
C ALA A 256 2.07 -4.42 -23.37
N ASP A 257 1.58 -5.11 -22.35
CA ASP A 257 0.20 -5.62 -22.31
C ASP A 257 -0.80 -4.55 -21.89
N TYR A 258 -0.34 -3.57 -21.08
CA TYR A 258 -1.13 -2.44 -20.61
C TYR A 258 -0.41 -1.12 -20.92
N GLY A 259 -1.15 -0.17 -21.47
CA GLY A 259 -0.72 1.22 -21.68
C GLY A 259 -1.59 2.18 -20.88
N LEU A 260 -0.98 3.04 -20.09
CA LEU A 260 -1.68 4.10 -19.38
C LEU A 260 -1.23 5.45 -19.92
N SER A 261 -2.19 6.35 -20.13
CA SER A 261 -1.91 7.70 -20.60
C SER A 261 -2.59 8.75 -19.72
N ILE A 262 -1.92 9.89 -19.50
CA ILE A 262 -2.45 11.01 -18.72
C ILE A 262 -2.12 12.31 -19.43
N SER A 263 -3.14 13.12 -19.75
CA SER A 263 -2.99 14.48 -20.24
C SER A 263 -3.93 15.43 -19.52
N GLY A 264 -3.46 16.62 -19.13
CA GLY A 264 -4.28 17.53 -18.33
C GLY A 264 -3.65 18.90 -18.11
N ILE A 265 -4.44 19.80 -17.53
CA ILE A 265 -4.07 21.16 -17.14
C ILE A 265 -3.95 21.18 -15.61
N ALA A 266 -2.74 20.98 -15.10
CA ALA A 266 -2.50 20.82 -13.67
C ALA A 266 -2.14 22.13 -12.93
N GLY A 267 -1.65 23.14 -13.64
CA GLY A 267 -1.17 24.38 -13.03
C GLY A 267 -2.19 25.51 -13.05
N ASP A 268 -1.82 26.64 -12.42
CA ASP A 268 -2.68 27.83 -12.26
C ASP A 268 -2.93 28.59 -13.56
N THR A 269 -2.28 28.19 -14.66
CA THR A 269 -2.39 28.80 -16.00
C THR A 269 -2.61 27.76 -17.07
N GLY A 270 -3.09 28.17 -18.24
CA GLY A 270 -3.30 27.31 -19.40
C GLY A 270 -4.72 26.75 -19.51
N GLY A 271 -5.61 27.06 -18.58
CA GLY A 271 -7.03 26.74 -18.69
C GLY A 271 -7.77 27.67 -19.65
N THR A 272 -8.85 27.16 -20.23
CA THR A 272 -9.84 27.90 -21.02
C THR A 272 -11.21 27.74 -20.41
N GLU A 273 -12.23 28.47 -20.90
CA GLU A 273 -13.63 28.27 -20.43
C GLU A 273 -14.12 26.84 -20.65
N LEU A 274 -13.73 26.21 -21.77
CA LEU A 274 -14.13 24.83 -22.11
C LEU A 274 -13.26 23.76 -21.40
N LYS A 275 -12.02 24.10 -21.07
CA LYS A 275 -11.07 23.21 -20.37
C LYS A 275 -10.39 24.02 -19.26
N PRO A 276 -11.07 24.22 -18.12
CA PRO A 276 -10.49 24.96 -17.01
C PRO A 276 -9.31 24.21 -16.38
N VAL A 277 -8.53 24.90 -15.56
CA VAL A 277 -7.49 24.28 -14.71
C VAL A 277 -8.10 23.14 -13.90
N GLY A 278 -7.41 22.01 -13.83
CA GLY A 278 -7.90 20.77 -13.20
C GLY A 278 -8.57 19.80 -14.19
N THR A 279 -8.75 20.20 -15.46
CA THR A 279 -9.21 19.27 -16.51
C THR A 279 -8.14 18.25 -16.81
N VAL A 280 -8.46 16.96 -16.63
CA VAL A 280 -7.55 15.83 -16.89
C VAL A 280 -8.29 14.75 -17.64
N TYR A 281 -7.65 14.19 -18.64
CA TYR A 281 -8.07 12.97 -19.33
C TYR A 281 -7.06 11.86 -19.04
N ILE A 282 -7.56 10.67 -18.76
CA ILE A 282 -6.76 9.47 -18.47
C ILE A 282 -7.27 8.36 -19.37
N GLY A 283 -6.36 7.72 -20.10
CA GLY A 283 -6.64 6.52 -20.90
C GLY A 283 -5.93 5.31 -20.32
N VAL A 284 -6.61 4.17 -20.33
CA VAL A 284 -6.02 2.87 -20.01
C VAL A 284 -6.42 1.89 -21.09
N ARG A 285 -5.43 1.20 -21.64
CA ARG A 285 -5.60 0.27 -22.77
C ARG A 285 -4.96 -1.08 -22.45
N THR A 286 -5.65 -2.15 -22.84
CA THR A 286 -5.12 -3.50 -23.03
C THR A 286 -5.02 -3.79 -24.52
N LYS A 287 -4.61 -4.99 -24.89
CA LYS A 287 -4.63 -5.41 -26.32
C LYS A 287 -6.02 -5.46 -26.95
N THR A 288 -7.08 -5.53 -26.16
CA THR A 288 -8.46 -5.74 -26.62
C THR A 288 -9.46 -4.71 -26.13
N THR A 289 -9.11 -3.96 -25.11
CA THR A 289 -10.05 -3.04 -24.44
C THR A 289 -9.37 -1.71 -24.18
N HIS A 290 -10.10 -0.63 -24.38
CA HIS A 290 -9.72 0.72 -24.00
C HIS A 290 -10.82 1.34 -23.11
N GLN A 291 -10.39 2.07 -22.10
CA GLN A 291 -11.24 2.89 -21.24
C GLN A 291 -10.58 4.25 -21.02
N GLU A 292 -11.41 5.27 -20.90
CA GLU A 292 -10.97 6.61 -20.59
C GLU A 292 -11.87 7.26 -19.54
N VAL A 293 -11.34 8.28 -18.89
CA VAL A 293 -12.08 9.12 -17.95
C VAL A 293 -11.70 10.58 -18.15
N HIS A 294 -12.70 11.44 -18.09
CA HIS A 294 -12.56 12.88 -17.99
C HIS A 294 -12.81 13.32 -16.56
N LEU A 295 -11.86 14.05 -15.98
CA LEU A 295 -11.92 14.54 -14.60
C LEU A 295 -11.82 16.06 -14.58
N HIS A 296 -12.49 16.66 -13.61
CA HIS A 296 -12.30 18.06 -13.25
C HIS A 296 -11.88 18.13 -11.78
N LEU A 297 -10.58 18.23 -11.54
CA LEU A 297 -9.97 18.18 -10.21
C LEU A 297 -9.77 19.59 -9.67
N HIS A 298 -10.15 19.81 -8.41
CA HIS A 298 -10.02 21.09 -7.73
C HIS A 298 -8.89 21.04 -6.70
N GLY A 299 -7.82 21.78 -6.95
CA GLY A 299 -6.64 21.83 -6.08
C GLY A 299 -5.44 22.47 -6.76
N ASP A 300 -4.33 22.49 -6.07
CA ASP A 300 -3.06 22.95 -6.64
C ASP A 300 -2.48 21.94 -7.64
N ARG A 301 -1.40 22.34 -8.34
CA ARG A 301 -0.71 21.48 -9.32
C ARG A 301 -0.35 20.11 -8.78
N ASN A 302 0.18 20.05 -7.56
CA ASN A 302 0.63 18.78 -6.95
C ASN A 302 -0.57 17.87 -6.66
N TYR A 303 -1.65 18.45 -6.17
CA TYR A 303 -2.89 17.70 -5.94
C TYR A 303 -3.46 17.12 -7.24
N VAL A 304 -3.55 17.93 -8.31
CA VAL A 304 -4.05 17.47 -9.60
C VAL A 304 -3.17 16.34 -10.16
N GLN A 305 -1.84 16.46 -10.08
CA GLN A 305 -0.92 15.42 -10.52
C GLN A 305 -1.08 14.11 -9.72
N GLN A 306 -1.16 14.21 -8.39
CA GLN A 306 -1.32 13.04 -7.52
C GLN A 306 -2.66 12.34 -7.76
N GLN A 307 -3.74 13.09 -7.83
CA GLN A 307 -5.06 12.52 -8.10
C GLN A 307 -5.09 11.85 -9.47
N SER A 308 -4.54 12.48 -10.50
CA SER A 308 -4.48 11.89 -11.85
C SER A 308 -3.76 10.55 -11.87
N ALA A 309 -2.62 10.45 -11.18
CA ALA A 309 -1.89 9.18 -11.08
C ALA A 309 -2.69 8.11 -10.31
N LEU A 310 -3.39 8.47 -9.23
CA LEU A 310 -4.24 7.54 -8.47
C LEU A 310 -5.44 7.05 -9.30
N TYR A 311 -6.06 7.92 -10.08
CA TYR A 311 -7.14 7.52 -11.01
C TYR A 311 -6.62 6.57 -12.09
N ALA A 312 -5.43 6.79 -12.65
CA ALA A 312 -4.82 5.87 -13.62
C ALA A 312 -4.57 4.49 -13.00
N ILE A 313 -4.07 4.42 -11.75
CA ILE A 313 -3.88 3.17 -11.01
C ILE A 313 -5.23 2.47 -10.76
N LYS A 314 -6.27 3.21 -10.36
CA LYS A 314 -7.63 2.67 -10.20
C LYS A 314 -8.13 2.05 -11.50
N MET A 315 -8.01 2.77 -12.62
CA MET A 315 -8.45 2.30 -13.94
C MET A 315 -7.70 1.05 -14.38
N LEU A 316 -6.38 0.96 -14.14
CA LEU A 316 -5.59 -0.24 -14.41
C LEU A 316 -6.17 -1.47 -13.70
N VAL A 317 -6.48 -1.34 -12.42
CA VAL A 317 -7.02 -2.45 -11.62
C VAL A 317 -8.43 -2.85 -12.07
N THR A 318 -9.23 -1.88 -12.52
CA THR A 318 -10.64 -2.12 -12.89
C THR A 318 -10.85 -2.55 -14.34
N ILE A 319 -9.90 -2.28 -15.25
CA ILE A 319 -10.02 -2.67 -16.67
C ILE A 319 -9.89 -4.18 -16.86
N ASP A 320 -9.12 -4.86 -16.03
CA ASP A 320 -8.88 -6.31 -16.11
C ASP A 320 -9.12 -6.98 -14.76
N LYS A 321 -10.40 -7.09 -14.41
CA LYS A 321 -10.82 -7.67 -13.13
C LYS A 321 -10.50 -9.16 -12.98
N GLU A 322 -10.20 -9.87 -14.06
CA GLU A 322 -9.87 -11.29 -13.99
C GLU A 322 -8.45 -11.51 -13.47
N ILE A 323 -7.56 -10.57 -13.76
CA ILE A 323 -6.17 -10.64 -13.29
C ILE A 323 -6.02 -10.06 -11.88
N PHE A 324 -6.71 -8.94 -11.57
CA PHE A 324 -6.47 -8.20 -10.33
C PHE A 324 -7.35 -8.61 -9.15
N PHE A 325 -8.47 -9.32 -9.35
CA PHE A 325 -9.38 -9.75 -8.29
C PHE A 325 -9.55 -11.26 -8.27
#